data_423d006a892084eca91babb93b9acd08
#
_entry.id   423d006a892084eca91babb93b9acd08
#
_cell.length_a   1.000
_cell.length_b   1.000
_cell.length_c   1.000
_cell.angle_alpha   90.00
_cell.angle_beta   90.00
_cell.angle_gamma   90.00
#
_symmetry.space_group_name_H-M   'P 1'
#
loop_
_entity.id
_entity.type
_entity.pdbx_description
1 polymer ?
#
loop_
_entity_poly.entity_id
_entity_poly.type
_entity_poly.pdbx_seq_one_letter_code
_entity_poly.pdbx_strand_id
1 'polypeptide(L)'
;MPCGGASGGADRGAKYPKTGLAPTPMPRAFKIPQSVLVVIHTRALEVLLIKRADAPDFWQSVTGSKEHTQDGYRQTAVREVLEETGIDCGPGTTLGDGLLDWRLENVYDIYPRWRHRYDAGVTRNTEHLFGLVVPGDIPVRLNPAEHTAYRWLPWRDAAAACFSPSNAEAILMLPRMMCPGEPP
;
A
#
# COMPACT_ATOMS: atom_id res chain seq x y z
N MET A 1 43.31 16.50 -72.35
CA MET A 1 42.37 17.44 -73.00
C MET A 1 40.98 16.91 -72.91
N PRO A 2 39.97 17.70 -72.57
CA PRO A 2 39.80 18.68 -71.48
C PRO A 2 38.46 18.53 -70.77
N CYS A 3 38.33 19.33 -69.71
CA CYS A 3 37.13 20.06 -69.28
C CYS A 3 35.98 19.22 -68.67
N GLY A 4 35.45 19.54 -67.65
CA GLY A 4 35.27 20.78 -66.87
C GLY A 4 33.94 20.71 -66.20
N GLY A 5 33.74 21.41 -65.19
CA GLY A 5 32.38 21.71 -64.74
C GLY A 5 32.13 21.41 -63.22
N ALA A 6 32.50 22.36 -62.43
CA ALA A 6 31.99 22.51 -61.06
C ALA A 6 30.58 23.05 -61.07
N SER A 7 29.68 22.56 -60.22
CA SER A 7 28.58 23.38 -59.70
C SER A 7 28.28 22.98 -58.33
N GLY A 8 28.54 23.90 -57.41
CA GLY A 8 28.21 23.79 -56.01
C GLY A 8 26.70 23.91 -55.78
N GLY A 9 26.20 23.06 -54.94
CA GLY A 9 24.88 23.16 -54.35
C GLY A 9 25.03 23.35 -52.86
N ALA A 10 24.82 24.59 -52.39
CA ALA A 10 24.80 24.90 -50.97
C ALA A 10 23.50 24.37 -50.36
N ASP A 11 23.61 23.29 -49.63
CA ASP A 11 22.53 22.80 -48.76
C ASP A 11 22.44 23.71 -47.53
N ARG A 12 21.43 24.56 -47.53
CA ARG A 12 21.07 25.37 -46.37
C ARG A 12 20.23 24.52 -45.42
N GLY A 13 20.90 23.80 -44.53
CA GLY A 13 20.26 23.11 -43.39
C GLY A 13 19.45 24.07 -42.54
N ALA A 14 18.14 24.00 -42.65
CA ALA A 14 17.22 24.69 -41.78
C ALA A 14 17.36 24.11 -40.37
N LYS A 15 17.95 24.88 -39.44
CA LYS A 15 17.96 24.61 -38.02
C LYS A 15 16.56 24.85 -37.47
N TYR A 16 15.79 23.77 -37.25
CA TYR A 16 14.59 23.82 -36.45
C TYR A 16 15.00 24.00 -34.97
N PRO A 17 14.47 25.00 -34.27
CA PRO A 17 14.69 25.10 -32.83
C PRO A 17 13.98 23.95 -32.14
N LYS A 18 14.73 23.09 -31.48
CA LYS A 18 14.19 22.10 -30.54
C LYS A 18 13.68 22.83 -29.28
N THR A 19 12.46 23.35 -29.35
CA THR A 19 11.74 23.74 -28.13
C THR A 19 11.27 22.49 -27.42
N GLY A 20 12.20 21.88 -26.68
CA GLY A 20 11.88 20.86 -25.72
C GLY A 20 11.21 21.50 -24.50
N LEU A 21 9.89 21.65 -24.52
CA LEU A 21 9.12 21.83 -23.30
C LEU A 21 9.32 20.57 -22.48
N ALA A 22 10.01 20.70 -21.34
CA ALA A 22 10.06 19.67 -20.34
C ALA A 22 8.61 19.29 -19.98
N PRO A 23 8.26 18.00 -19.89
CA PRO A 23 6.92 17.61 -19.50
C PRO A 23 6.61 18.22 -18.13
N THR A 24 5.56 19.03 -18.07
CA THR A 24 5.04 19.57 -16.81
C THR A 24 4.69 18.38 -15.93
N PRO A 25 5.24 18.27 -14.69
CA PRO A 25 4.89 17.16 -13.83
C PRO A 25 3.38 17.18 -13.60
N MET A 26 2.71 16.09 -13.95
CA MET A 26 1.29 15.90 -13.67
C MET A 26 1.06 16.08 -12.17
N PRO A 27 0.08 16.88 -11.76
CA PRO A 27 -0.22 17.04 -10.34
C PRO A 27 -0.51 15.66 -9.74
N ARG A 28 0.19 15.33 -8.66
CA ARG A 28 0.00 14.05 -7.96
C ARG A 28 -1.44 14.00 -7.46
N ALA A 29 -2.21 13.01 -7.87
CA ALA A 29 -3.58 12.86 -7.40
C ALA A 29 -3.60 12.75 -5.88
N PHE A 30 -4.53 13.44 -5.23
CA PHE A 30 -4.73 13.35 -3.79
C PHE A 30 -5.18 11.95 -3.39
N LYS A 31 -4.75 11.52 -2.20
CA LYS A 31 -5.22 10.25 -1.63
C LYS A 31 -6.70 10.35 -1.25
N ILE A 32 -7.42 9.29 -1.52
CA ILE A 32 -8.80 9.11 -1.05
C ILE A 32 -8.75 8.80 0.46
N PRO A 33 -9.54 9.49 1.30
CA PRO A 33 -9.54 9.26 2.76
C PRO A 33 -10.37 8.03 3.14
N GLN A 34 -10.21 6.96 2.39
CA GLN A 34 -10.77 5.64 2.61
C GLN A 34 -9.65 4.62 2.41
N SER A 35 -9.36 3.87 3.44
CA SER A 35 -8.27 2.91 3.45
C SER A 35 -8.70 1.55 4.01
N VAL A 36 -7.82 0.59 3.89
CA VAL A 36 -7.93 -0.71 4.54
C VAL A 36 -6.78 -0.91 5.51
N LEU A 37 -7.03 -1.73 6.54
CA LEU A 37 -6.02 -2.33 7.39
C LEU A 37 -6.24 -3.84 7.33
N VAL A 38 -5.18 -4.59 7.01
CA VAL A 38 -5.23 -6.05 6.92
C VAL A 38 -4.28 -6.66 7.93
N VAL A 39 -4.84 -7.30 8.95
CA VAL A 39 -4.08 -8.08 9.94
C VAL A 39 -3.78 -9.44 9.32
N ILE A 40 -2.56 -9.65 8.83
CA ILE A 40 -2.10 -10.95 8.32
C ILE A 40 -1.61 -11.79 9.48
N HIS A 41 -2.15 -12.99 9.64
CA HIS A 41 -1.85 -13.82 10.80
C HIS A 41 -1.87 -15.32 10.48
N THR A 42 -1.18 -16.11 11.28
CA THR A 42 -1.27 -17.56 11.28
C THR A 42 -2.43 -18.05 12.17
N ARG A 43 -2.78 -19.33 12.04
CA ARG A 43 -3.74 -19.98 12.97
C ARG A 43 -3.23 -20.00 14.42
N ALA A 44 -1.91 -19.91 14.64
CA ALA A 44 -1.29 -19.81 15.96
C ALA A 44 -1.29 -18.37 16.52
N LEU A 45 -1.97 -17.44 15.84
CA LEU A 45 -2.06 -16.02 16.20
C LEU A 45 -0.69 -15.31 16.22
N GLU A 46 0.22 -15.74 15.36
CA GLU A 46 1.39 -14.93 14.99
C GLU A 46 0.98 -13.93 13.93
N VAL A 47 1.31 -12.67 14.13
CA VAL A 47 0.93 -11.56 13.26
C VAL A 47 2.13 -11.05 12.49
N LEU A 48 1.96 -10.84 11.18
CA LEU A 48 2.94 -10.18 10.33
C LEU A 48 2.90 -8.67 10.56
N LEU A 49 4.04 -8.11 10.95
CA LEU A 49 4.28 -6.67 10.92
C LEU A 49 5.33 -6.34 9.88
N ILE A 50 5.13 -5.23 9.19
CA ILE A 50 6.04 -4.65 8.21
C ILE A 50 6.53 -3.29 8.68
N LYS A 51 7.77 -2.95 8.37
CA LYS A 51 8.45 -1.73 8.81
C LYS A 51 8.49 -0.71 7.69
N ARG A 52 7.98 0.49 7.93
CA ARG A 52 7.98 1.56 6.92
C ARG A 52 9.38 2.04 6.57
N ALA A 53 9.61 2.32 5.29
CA ALA A 53 10.86 2.89 4.80
C ALA A 53 11.01 4.38 5.18
N ASP A 54 9.89 5.13 5.23
CA ASP A 54 9.87 6.57 5.54
C ASP A 54 9.80 6.90 7.04
N ALA A 55 9.74 5.86 7.91
CA ALA A 55 9.67 6.00 9.37
C ALA A 55 10.27 4.79 10.08
N PRO A 56 11.56 4.86 10.54
CA PRO A 56 12.34 3.68 10.96
C PRO A 56 11.80 2.95 12.20
N ASP A 57 10.99 3.59 13.03
CA ASP A 57 10.38 2.97 14.22
C ASP A 57 8.90 2.62 13.99
N PHE A 58 8.42 2.72 12.76
CA PHE A 58 7.03 2.51 12.43
C PHE A 58 6.78 1.08 11.95
N TRP A 59 6.30 0.24 12.85
CA TRP A 59 5.79 -1.09 12.57
C TRP A 59 4.27 -1.08 12.45
N GLN A 60 3.75 -1.79 11.46
CA GLN A 60 2.32 -1.83 11.16
C GLN A 60 1.91 -3.12 10.48
N SER A 61 0.61 -3.41 10.47
CA SER A 61 -0.02 -4.34 9.52
C SER A 61 -0.03 -3.73 8.12
N VAL A 62 -0.45 -4.48 7.10
CA VAL A 62 -0.66 -3.96 5.75
C VAL A 62 -1.75 -2.87 5.78
N THR A 63 -1.46 -1.73 5.14
CA THR A 63 -2.42 -0.62 5.04
C THR A 63 -2.33 0.08 3.70
N GLY A 64 -3.47 0.47 3.14
CA GLY A 64 -3.46 1.26 1.92
C GLY A 64 -4.78 1.94 1.61
N SER A 65 -4.71 2.99 0.80
CA SER A 65 -5.88 3.77 0.41
C SER A 65 -6.48 3.25 -0.89
N LYS A 66 -7.77 3.47 -1.09
CA LYS A 66 -8.40 3.26 -2.41
C LYS A 66 -7.69 4.11 -3.47
N GLU A 67 -7.55 3.58 -4.66
CA GLU A 67 -7.05 4.33 -5.82
C GLU A 67 -8.17 5.11 -6.50
N HIS A 68 -9.36 4.51 -6.51
CA HIS A 68 -10.57 5.14 -7.06
C HIS A 68 -11.71 5.06 -6.06
N THR A 69 -12.60 6.04 -6.07
CA THR A 69 -13.74 6.11 -5.13
C THR A 69 -14.70 4.94 -5.28
N GLN A 70 -14.80 4.36 -6.47
CA GLN A 70 -15.64 3.19 -6.77
C GLN A 70 -15.01 1.86 -6.35
N ASP A 71 -13.73 1.83 -5.97
CA ASP A 71 -13.06 0.59 -5.56
C ASP A 71 -13.73 0.02 -4.30
N GLY A 72 -13.95 -1.29 -4.29
CA GLY A 72 -14.39 -1.99 -3.09
C GLY A 72 -13.25 -2.10 -2.06
N TYR A 73 -13.57 -2.06 -0.78
CA TYR A 73 -12.56 -2.26 0.28
C TYR A 73 -11.83 -3.61 0.15
N ARG A 74 -12.54 -4.70 -0.20
CA ARG A 74 -11.90 -6.01 -0.42
C ARG A 74 -10.92 -5.98 -1.59
N GLN A 75 -11.25 -5.31 -2.68
CA GLN A 75 -10.37 -5.14 -3.83
C GLN A 75 -9.10 -4.38 -3.43
N THR A 76 -9.25 -3.29 -2.67
CA THR A 76 -8.13 -2.53 -2.10
C THR A 76 -7.27 -3.41 -1.19
N ALA A 77 -7.88 -4.21 -0.30
CA ALA A 77 -7.15 -5.10 0.60
C ALA A 77 -6.30 -6.14 -0.16
N VAL A 78 -6.88 -6.79 -1.19
CA VAL A 78 -6.16 -7.77 -2.04
C VAL A 78 -4.96 -7.10 -2.73
N ARG A 79 -5.16 -5.92 -3.31
CA ARG A 79 -4.10 -5.17 -3.99
C ARG A 79 -2.97 -4.81 -3.04
N GLU A 80 -3.28 -4.20 -1.89
CA GLU A 80 -2.27 -3.75 -0.93
C GLU A 80 -1.50 -4.92 -0.31
N VAL A 81 -2.17 -6.03 0.01
CA VAL A 81 -1.49 -7.24 0.50
C VAL A 81 -0.49 -7.75 -0.52
N LEU A 82 -0.87 -7.81 -1.80
CA LEU A 82 0.03 -8.25 -2.86
C LEU A 82 1.20 -7.27 -3.07
N GLU A 83 0.93 -5.97 -3.11
CA GLU A 83 1.94 -4.93 -3.35
C GLU A 83 2.96 -4.83 -2.22
N GLU A 84 2.51 -4.86 -0.95
CA GLU A 84 3.39 -4.68 0.20
C GLU A 84 4.11 -5.96 0.64
N THR A 85 3.51 -7.16 0.40
CA THR A 85 4.04 -8.43 0.95
C THR A 85 4.30 -9.53 -0.08
N GLY A 86 3.84 -9.36 -1.32
CA GLY A 86 3.91 -10.40 -2.36
C GLY A 86 2.96 -11.58 -2.13
N ILE A 87 2.09 -11.53 -1.12
CA ILE A 87 1.10 -12.57 -0.82
C ILE A 87 -0.13 -12.34 -1.70
N ASP A 88 -0.47 -13.31 -2.54
CA ASP A 88 -1.68 -13.26 -3.36
C ASP A 88 -2.86 -13.90 -2.62
N CYS A 89 -3.81 -13.06 -2.20
CA CYS A 89 -5.08 -13.45 -1.59
C CYS A 89 -6.29 -13.06 -2.45
N GLY A 90 -6.08 -12.93 -3.76
CA GLY A 90 -7.14 -12.62 -4.71
C GLY A 90 -8.17 -13.75 -4.87
N PRO A 91 -9.31 -13.47 -5.52
CA PRO A 91 -10.33 -14.48 -5.82
C PRO A 91 -9.74 -15.64 -6.63
N GLY A 92 -10.06 -16.86 -6.21
CA GLY A 92 -9.59 -18.10 -6.88
C GLY A 92 -8.18 -18.53 -6.47
N THR A 93 -7.49 -17.80 -5.61
CA THR A 93 -6.24 -18.28 -4.98
C THR A 93 -6.54 -19.14 -3.76
N THR A 94 -5.55 -19.91 -3.31
CA THR A 94 -5.67 -20.74 -2.10
C THR A 94 -5.91 -19.93 -0.82
N LEU A 95 -5.60 -18.63 -0.84
CA LEU A 95 -5.76 -17.71 0.30
C LEU A 95 -6.99 -16.81 0.15
N GLY A 96 -7.67 -16.83 -1.00
CA GLY A 96 -8.79 -15.92 -1.27
C GLY A 96 -9.92 -16.00 -0.24
N ASP A 97 -10.24 -17.21 0.21
CA ASP A 97 -11.25 -17.44 1.26
C ASP A 97 -10.73 -17.12 2.66
N GLY A 98 -9.41 -16.99 2.83
CA GLY A 98 -8.76 -16.63 4.09
C GLY A 98 -8.81 -15.13 4.40
N LEU A 99 -9.13 -14.29 3.42
CA LEU A 99 -9.31 -12.86 3.63
C LEU A 99 -10.73 -12.59 4.16
N LEU A 100 -10.85 -12.29 5.43
CA LEU A 100 -12.12 -12.09 6.12
C LEU A 100 -12.37 -10.60 6.36
N ASP A 101 -13.53 -10.12 5.92
CA ASP A 101 -14.03 -8.79 6.24
C ASP A 101 -14.57 -8.79 7.68
N TRP A 102 -13.94 -8.03 8.56
CA TRP A 102 -14.38 -7.94 9.97
C TRP A 102 -15.59 -7.03 10.15
N ARG A 103 -15.99 -6.30 9.12
CA ARG A 103 -17.11 -5.33 9.13
C ARG A 103 -16.95 -4.27 10.23
N LEU A 104 -15.71 -3.87 10.45
CA LEU A 104 -15.32 -2.85 11.41
C LEU A 104 -14.61 -1.72 10.68
N GLU A 105 -14.81 -0.51 11.17
CA GLU A 105 -14.17 0.69 10.64
C GLU A 105 -13.62 1.53 11.78
N ASN A 106 -12.42 2.06 11.58
CA ASN A 106 -11.84 3.10 12.41
C ASN A 106 -11.91 4.43 11.68
N VAL A 107 -12.39 5.46 12.35
CA VAL A 107 -12.32 6.84 11.86
C VAL A 107 -11.35 7.61 12.73
N TYR A 108 -10.26 8.09 12.12
CA TYR A 108 -9.22 8.79 12.85
C TYR A 108 -8.75 10.05 12.13
N ASP A 109 -8.18 10.98 12.90
CA ASP A 109 -7.58 12.19 12.35
C ASP A 109 -6.26 11.86 11.65
N ILE A 110 -6.13 12.31 10.40
CA ILE A 110 -4.90 12.16 9.62
C ILE A 110 -3.79 12.93 10.31
N TYR A 111 -2.66 12.27 10.58
CA TYR A 111 -1.50 12.90 11.19
C TYR A 111 -1.06 14.14 10.39
N PRO A 112 -0.76 15.27 11.03
CA PRO A 112 -0.42 16.54 10.36
C PRO A 112 0.65 16.39 9.29
N ARG A 113 1.67 15.53 9.53
CA ARG A 113 2.77 15.28 8.58
C ARG A 113 2.33 14.65 7.26
N TRP A 114 1.14 14.01 7.21
CA TRP A 114 0.61 13.34 6.02
C TRP A 114 -0.58 14.04 5.37
N ARG A 115 -1.11 15.12 5.99
CA ARG A 115 -2.27 15.87 5.45
C ARG A 115 -2.02 16.43 4.04
N HIS A 116 -0.77 16.76 3.73
CA HIS A 116 -0.39 17.22 2.39
C HIS A 116 -0.64 16.22 1.26
N ARG A 117 -0.92 14.97 1.59
CA ARG A 117 -1.24 13.90 0.63
C ARG A 117 -2.73 13.88 0.24
N TYR A 118 -3.57 14.63 0.94
CA TYR A 118 -5.02 14.67 0.77
C TYR A 118 -5.48 16.02 0.29
N ASP A 119 -6.71 16.09 -0.24
CA ASP A 119 -7.30 17.35 -0.68
C ASP A 119 -7.49 18.33 0.48
N ALA A 120 -7.58 19.62 0.13
CA ALA A 120 -7.74 20.68 1.12
C ALA A 120 -9.02 20.47 1.96
N GLY A 121 -8.88 20.53 3.30
CA GLY A 121 -10.00 20.33 4.22
C GLY A 121 -10.23 18.87 4.64
N VAL A 122 -9.58 17.89 3.99
CA VAL A 122 -9.64 16.49 4.44
C VAL A 122 -8.76 16.30 5.67
N THR A 123 -9.39 16.01 6.80
CA THR A 123 -8.69 15.83 8.10
C THR A 123 -8.84 14.45 8.67
N ARG A 124 -9.81 13.65 8.22
CA ARG A 124 -10.10 12.31 8.73
C ARG A 124 -10.01 11.25 7.66
N ASN A 125 -9.62 10.05 8.06
CA ASN A 125 -9.60 8.85 7.24
C ASN A 125 -10.55 7.81 7.84
N THR A 126 -11.27 7.09 6.98
CA THR A 126 -12.01 5.88 7.35
C THR A 126 -11.22 4.67 6.92
N GLU A 127 -10.89 3.80 7.87
CA GLU A 127 -10.08 2.60 7.66
C GLU A 127 -10.92 1.36 7.93
N HIS A 128 -11.14 0.55 6.90
CA HIS A 128 -11.91 -0.70 6.98
C HIS A 128 -10.99 -1.88 7.30
N LEU A 129 -11.41 -2.76 8.23
CA LEU A 129 -10.57 -3.79 8.83
C LEU A 129 -10.81 -5.16 8.21
N PHE A 130 -9.70 -5.84 7.91
CA PHE A 130 -9.68 -7.23 7.43
C PHE A 130 -8.70 -8.07 8.25
N GLY A 131 -8.97 -9.37 8.31
CA GLY A 131 -8.00 -10.38 8.73
C GLY A 131 -7.67 -11.31 7.57
N LEU A 132 -6.40 -11.68 7.42
CA LEU A 132 -5.97 -12.68 6.45
C LEU A 132 -5.24 -13.81 7.16
N VAL A 133 -5.86 -14.99 7.19
CA VAL A 133 -5.22 -16.20 7.71
C VAL A 133 -4.32 -16.82 6.67
N VAL A 134 -3.06 -17.09 7.05
CA VAL A 134 -2.05 -17.67 6.17
C VAL A 134 -1.33 -18.86 6.83
N PRO A 135 -0.70 -19.75 6.05
CA PRO A 135 0.26 -20.74 6.57
C PRO A 135 1.45 -20.09 7.26
N GLY A 136 2.02 -20.73 8.27
CA GLY A 136 3.15 -20.16 9.05
C GLY A 136 4.46 -20.05 8.27
N ASP A 137 4.59 -20.76 7.17
CA ASP A 137 5.76 -20.78 6.28
C ASP A 137 5.56 -19.97 4.99
N ILE A 138 4.54 -19.12 4.95
CA ILE A 138 4.25 -18.31 3.77
C ILE A 138 5.43 -17.39 3.45
N PRO A 139 5.93 -17.37 2.20
CA PRO A 139 7.00 -16.47 1.83
C PRO A 139 6.49 -15.02 1.77
N VAL A 140 7.23 -14.11 2.40
CA VAL A 140 6.98 -12.67 2.37
C VAL A 140 8.03 -11.99 1.51
N ARG A 141 7.59 -11.20 0.53
CA ARG A 141 8.44 -10.42 -0.36
C ARG A 141 8.01 -8.96 -0.32
N LEU A 142 8.73 -8.16 0.46
CA LEU A 142 8.42 -6.75 0.64
C LEU A 142 8.67 -5.92 -0.63
N ASN A 143 7.88 -4.86 -0.79
CA ASN A 143 8.20 -3.75 -1.68
C ASN A 143 9.27 -2.86 -1.01
N PRO A 144 10.53 -2.85 -1.49
CA PRO A 144 11.61 -2.14 -0.80
C PRO A 144 11.48 -0.60 -0.86
N ALA A 145 10.63 -0.08 -1.76
CA ALA A 145 10.33 1.35 -1.82
C ALA A 145 9.45 1.82 -0.65
N GLU A 146 8.71 0.91 -0.03
CA GLU A 146 7.74 1.22 1.03
C GLU A 146 8.10 0.59 2.37
N HIS A 147 8.69 -0.59 2.35
CA HIS A 147 8.99 -1.37 3.56
C HIS A 147 10.40 -1.94 3.57
N THR A 148 11.09 -1.86 4.72
CA THR A 148 12.51 -2.26 4.86
C THR A 148 12.72 -3.57 5.60
N ALA A 149 11.75 -4.04 6.36
CA ALA A 149 11.82 -5.27 7.13
C ALA A 149 10.43 -5.80 7.46
N TYR A 150 10.35 -7.09 7.75
CA TYR A 150 9.15 -7.70 8.34
C TYR A 150 9.53 -8.60 9.52
N ARG A 151 8.54 -8.94 10.35
CA ARG A 151 8.65 -9.92 11.42
C ARG A 151 7.30 -10.54 11.74
N TRP A 152 7.35 -11.78 12.20
CA TRP A 152 6.21 -12.46 12.80
C TRP A 152 6.32 -12.37 14.32
N LEU A 153 5.25 -11.99 15.00
CA LEU A 153 5.19 -11.86 16.45
C LEU A 153 3.88 -12.46 16.98
N PRO A 154 3.89 -13.03 18.19
CA PRO A 154 2.65 -13.31 18.90
C PRO A 154 1.77 -12.06 18.94
N TRP A 155 0.45 -12.21 18.78
CA TRP A 155 -0.46 -11.08 18.59
C TRP A 155 -0.37 -9.97 19.65
N ARG A 156 -0.10 -10.32 20.92
CA ARG A 156 0.08 -9.31 21.98
C ARG A 156 1.36 -8.49 21.77
N ASP A 157 2.44 -9.15 21.40
CA ASP A 157 3.72 -8.50 21.14
C ASP A 157 3.65 -7.67 19.85
N ALA A 158 2.92 -8.16 18.85
CA ALA A 158 2.64 -7.43 17.63
C ALA A 158 1.85 -6.15 17.90
N ALA A 159 0.79 -6.22 18.70
CA ALA A 159 0.01 -5.05 19.11
C ALA A 159 0.88 -4.02 19.86
N ALA A 160 1.72 -4.48 20.80
CA ALA A 160 2.62 -3.61 21.56
C ALA A 160 3.71 -2.97 20.68
N ALA A 161 4.08 -3.61 19.57
CA ALA A 161 5.09 -3.11 18.63
C ALA A 161 4.53 -2.12 17.61
N CYS A 162 3.20 -2.03 17.42
CA CYS A 162 2.59 -1.14 16.46
C CYS A 162 2.73 0.33 16.86
N PHE A 163 3.00 1.17 15.87
CA PHE A 163 3.04 2.62 16.07
C PHE A 163 1.64 3.22 16.28
N SER A 164 0.67 2.79 15.47
CA SER A 164 -0.69 3.34 15.49
C SER A 164 -1.56 2.62 16.52
N PRO A 165 -2.26 3.36 17.41
CA PRO A 165 -3.24 2.77 18.33
C PRO A 165 -4.33 1.99 17.60
N SER A 166 -4.87 2.48 16.49
CA SER A 166 -5.90 1.79 15.71
C SER A 166 -5.43 0.43 15.19
N ASN A 167 -4.16 0.33 14.78
CA ASN A 167 -3.58 -0.94 14.37
C ASN A 167 -3.38 -1.91 15.56
N ALA A 168 -2.89 -1.40 16.68
CA ALA A 168 -2.76 -2.19 17.91
C ALA A 168 -4.12 -2.74 18.36
N GLU A 169 -5.16 -1.92 18.36
CA GLU A 169 -6.53 -2.33 18.71
C GLU A 169 -7.06 -3.40 17.76
N ALA A 170 -6.86 -3.25 16.45
CA ALA A 170 -7.25 -4.26 15.47
C ALA A 170 -6.58 -5.61 15.75
N ILE A 171 -5.28 -5.63 16.06
CA ILE A 171 -4.56 -6.86 16.41
C ILE A 171 -5.08 -7.46 17.73
N LEU A 172 -5.39 -6.63 18.73
CA LEU A 172 -5.94 -7.11 20.01
C LEU A 172 -7.33 -7.75 19.87
N MET A 173 -8.07 -7.41 18.81
CA MET A 173 -9.36 -8.04 18.49
C MET A 173 -9.21 -9.42 17.81
N LEU A 174 -8.02 -9.75 17.28
CA LEU A 174 -7.80 -10.96 16.49
C LEU A 174 -8.32 -12.25 17.12
N PRO A 175 -8.08 -12.60 18.40
CA PRO A 175 -8.62 -13.83 18.98
C PRO A 175 -10.13 -13.91 18.92
N ARG A 176 -10.81 -12.79 19.17
CA ARG A 176 -12.27 -12.70 19.13
C ARG A 176 -12.82 -12.84 17.69
N MET A 177 -12.08 -12.34 16.70
CA MET A 177 -12.48 -12.45 15.30
C MET A 177 -12.29 -13.86 14.76
N MET A 178 -11.33 -14.63 15.34
CA MET A 178 -11.08 -16.02 14.96
C MET A 178 -12.03 -17.02 15.61
N CYS A 179 -12.53 -16.70 16.79
CA CYS A 179 -13.47 -17.55 17.55
C CYS A 179 -14.73 -16.74 17.93
N PRO A 180 -15.60 -16.41 16.95
CA PRO A 180 -16.82 -15.68 17.24
C PRO A 180 -17.75 -16.55 18.12
N GLY A 181 -17.81 -16.24 19.42
CA GLY A 181 -18.69 -16.94 20.38
C GLY A 181 -18.01 -17.43 21.66
N GLU A 182 -16.70 -17.40 21.77
CA GLU A 182 -16.02 -17.59 23.07
C GLU A 182 -15.87 -16.25 23.81
N PRO A 183 -16.25 -16.18 25.09
CA PRO A 183 -15.95 -15.01 25.90
C PRO A 183 -14.43 -14.87 26.10
N PRO A 184 -13.91 -13.65 26.25
CA PRO A 184 -12.48 -13.37 26.43
C PRO A 184 -11.92 -13.92 27.72
#